data_99516eeeac6c91d6b3278cd69bd80171
#
_entry.id   99516eeeac6c91d6b3278cd69bd80171
#
_cell.length_a   1.000
_cell.length_b   1.000
_cell.length_c   1.000
_cell.angle_alpha   90.00
_cell.angle_beta   90.00
_cell.angle_gamma   90.00
#
_symmetry.space_group_name_H-M   'P 1'
#
loop_
_entity.id
_entity.type
_entity.pdbx_description
1 polymer ?
#
loop_
_entity_poly.entity_id
_entity_poly.type
_entity_poly.pdbx_seq_one_letter_code
_entity_poly.pdbx_strand_id
1 'polypeptide(L)'
;MKKILVTGGTTFVSKYVAEYFVNVGYEVFVLNRNSKPQVQGVKLIEGDRHNLGGVLKDTFFDVVADITAYNDNDIIDFVRELGSFDQYIMISSSAVYPEYGVQPFLEESEKSENKFWGSYGTDKIAAEKALLERVKDAYILRPPYLYGPMNNVYREAFVFDCALADRKFYLPKDGSMKLQFFHVKDLCRLMEVIIKDKPQAVSYTHLRAHETSQDL
;
A
#
# COMPACT_ATOMS: atom_id res chain seq x y z
N MET A 1 -4.45 22.71 -6.90
CA MET A 1 -4.62 21.55 -5.99
C MET A 1 -4.05 20.33 -6.70
N LYS A 2 -3.20 19.55 -6.04
CA LYS A 2 -2.62 18.34 -6.66
C LYS A 2 -3.69 17.27 -6.80
N LYS A 3 -3.67 16.54 -7.93
CA LYS A 3 -4.58 15.44 -8.23
C LYS A 3 -3.90 14.11 -7.90
N ILE A 4 -4.56 13.29 -7.09
CA ILE A 4 -4.10 11.93 -6.80
C ILE A 4 -5.16 10.90 -7.22
N LEU A 5 -4.73 9.88 -7.96
CA LEU A 5 -5.54 8.72 -8.29
C LEU A 5 -5.20 7.58 -7.32
N VAL A 6 -6.19 7.08 -6.61
CA VAL A 6 -6.06 5.95 -5.68
C VAL A 6 -6.82 4.75 -6.24
N THR A 7 -6.14 3.63 -6.49
CA THR A 7 -6.85 2.40 -6.88
C THR A 7 -7.54 1.78 -5.65
N GLY A 8 -8.81 1.42 -5.78
CA GLY A 8 -9.67 0.96 -4.68
C GLY A 8 -10.42 2.11 -4.01
N GLY A 9 -10.06 2.50 -2.80
CA GLY A 9 -10.68 3.61 -2.07
C GLY A 9 -11.86 3.23 -1.17
N THR A 10 -12.21 1.95 -1.04
CA THR A 10 -13.40 1.51 -0.28
C THR A 10 -13.11 0.54 0.86
N THR A 11 -11.91 0.03 0.98
CA THR A 11 -11.56 -0.96 2.01
C THR A 11 -10.17 -0.66 2.59
N PHE A 12 -10.05 -0.70 3.90
CA PHE A 12 -8.87 -0.52 4.73
C PHE A 12 -7.83 0.45 4.14
N VAL A 13 -6.67 -0.04 3.68
CA VAL A 13 -5.54 0.81 3.25
C VAL A 13 -5.96 1.82 2.19
N SER A 14 -6.62 1.37 1.13
CA SER A 14 -7.02 2.26 0.04
C SER A 14 -8.08 3.28 0.47
N LYS A 15 -8.99 2.90 1.36
CA LYS A 15 -9.99 3.81 1.94
C LYS A 15 -9.32 4.85 2.83
N TYR A 16 -8.40 4.42 3.70
CA TYR A 16 -7.68 5.33 4.60
C TYR A 16 -6.80 6.31 3.81
N VAL A 17 -6.09 5.82 2.78
CA VAL A 17 -5.29 6.68 1.88
C VAL A 17 -6.16 7.72 1.20
N ALA A 18 -7.31 7.33 0.65
CA ALA A 18 -8.24 8.27 0.00
C ALA A 18 -8.73 9.34 0.98
N GLU A 19 -9.17 8.95 2.18
CA GLU A 19 -9.62 9.87 3.23
C GLU A 19 -8.50 10.81 3.70
N TYR A 20 -7.31 10.27 3.92
CA TYR A 20 -6.14 11.06 4.34
C TYR A 20 -5.82 12.16 3.33
N PHE A 21 -5.73 11.83 2.03
CA PHE A 21 -5.38 12.81 1.01
C PHE A 21 -6.49 13.83 0.74
N VAL A 22 -7.77 13.48 0.94
CA VAL A 22 -8.86 14.48 0.97
C VAL A 22 -8.63 15.47 2.12
N ASN A 23 -8.33 14.97 3.33
CA ASN A 23 -8.15 15.81 4.52
C ASN A 23 -6.94 16.74 4.44
N VAL A 24 -5.88 16.35 3.73
CA VAL A 24 -4.71 17.22 3.51
C VAL A 24 -4.80 18.06 2.24
N GLY A 25 -5.97 18.11 1.59
CA GLY A 25 -6.31 19.08 0.56
C GLY A 25 -5.94 18.68 -0.88
N TYR A 26 -5.81 17.39 -1.17
CA TYR A 26 -5.68 16.91 -2.55
C TYR A 26 -7.06 16.78 -3.22
N GLU A 27 -7.05 16.90 -4.54
CA GLU A 27 -8.18 16.46 -5.37
C GLU A 27 -8.04 14.94 -5.59
N VAL A 28 -8.82 14.16 -4.84
CA VAL A 28 -8.69 12.70 -4.80
C VAL A 28 -9.67 12.04 -5.76
N PHE A 29 -9.13 11.27 -6.68
CA PHE A 29 -9.87 10.35 -7.54
C PHE A 29 -9.70 8.92 -7.02
N VAL A 30 -10.77 8.15 -7.02
CA VAL A 30 -10.73 6.72 -6.68
C VAL A 30 -11.20 5.89 -7.86
N LEU A 31 -10.43 4.85 -8.20
CA LEU A 31 -10.78 3.90 -9.25
C LEU A 31 -11.27 2.59 -8.64
N ASN A 32 -12.55 2.28 -8.81
CA ASN A 32 -13.13 1.01 -8.35
C ASN A 32 -14.46 0.71 -9.07
N ARG A 33 -15.00 -0.48 -8.84
CA ARG A 33 -16.26 -0.98 -9.45
C ARG A 33 -17.52 -0.49 -8.77
N ASN A 34 -17.46 0.54 -7.94
CA ASN A 34 -18.60 1.15 -7.24
C ASN A 34 -19.48 0.19 -6.44
N SER A 35 -18.91 -0.89 -5.92
CA SER A 35 -19.65 -1.92 -5.17
C SER A 35 -19.83 -1.59 -3.68
N LYS A 36 -19.23 -0.51 -3.19
CA LYS A 36 -19.28 -0.04 -1.80
C LYS A 36 -19.38 1.48 -1.73
N PRO A 37 -19.89 2.04 -0.62
CA PRO A 37 -19.91 3.49 -0.42
C PRO A 37 -18.51 4.10 -0.52
N GLN A 38 -18.43 5.24 -1.19
CA GLN A 38 -17.18 5.98 -1.36
C GLN A 38 -16.89 6.86 -0.13
N VAL A 39 -15.63 7.21 0.05
CA VAL A 39 -15.20 8.24 1.01
C VAL A 39 -15.80 9.59 0.61
N GLN A 40 -16.19 10.40 1.58
CA GLN A 40 -16.66 11.75 1.31
C GLN A 40 -15.53 12.61 0.72
N GLY A 41 -15.84 13.38 -0.31
CA GLY A 41 -14.88 14.31 -0.96
C GLY A 41 -14.04 13.69 -2.07
N VAL A 42 -14.16 12.40 -2.36
CA VAL A 42 -13.49 11.80 -3.52
C VAL A 42 -14.33 11.92 -4.80
N LYS A 43 -13.65 11.85 -5.93
CA LYS A 43 -14.26 11.73 -7.26
C LYS A 43 -14.13 10.29 -7.73
N LEU A 44 -15.25 9.62 -7.94
CA LEU A 44 -15.25 8.24 -8.42
C LEU A 44 -14.97 8.19 -9.92
N ILE A 45 -14.03 7.33 -10.29
CA ILE A 45 -13.88 6.79 -11.65
C ILE A 45 -14.34 5.34 -11.56
N GLU A 46 -15.55 5.07 -12.03
CA GLU A 46 -16.11 3.72 -12.02
C GLU A 46 -15.52 2.90 -13.15
N GLY A 47 -14.91 1.77 -12.81
CA GLY A 47 -14.31 0.87 -13.79
C GLY A 47 -13.60 -0.33 -13.20
N ASP A 48 -13.31 -1.28 -14.06
CA ASP A 48 -12.41 -2.40 -13.74
C ASP A 48 -11.01 -2.07 -14.28
N ARG A 49 -9.97 -2.20 -13.45
CA ARG A 49 -8.59 -1.89 -13.83
C ARG A 49 -8.09 -2.62 -15.07
N HIS A 50 -8.68 -3.79 -15.38
CA HIS A 50 -8.35 -4.59 -16.56
C HIS A 50 -9.07 -4.16 -17.83
N ASN A 51 -10.12 -3.33 -17.70
CA ASN A 51 -10.92 -2.88 -18.85
C ASN A 51 -11.51 -1.49 -18.57
N LEU A 52 -10.68 -0.47 -18.69
CA LEU A 52 -11.07 0.92 -18.42
C LEU A 52 -11.61 1.67 -19.64
N GLY A 53 -11.44 1.11 -20.84
CA GLY A 53 -11.96 1.72 -22.07
C GLY A 53 -11.42 3.12 -22.36
N GLY A 54 -10.21 3.43 -21.86
CA GLY A 54 -9.56 4.71 -22.13
C GLY A 54 -10.01 5.87 -21.23
N VAL A 55 -10.85 5.64 -20.20
CA VAL A 55 -11.40 6.72 -19.34
C VAL A 55 -10.32 7.55 -18.63
N LEU A 56 -9.09 7.03 -18.48
CA LEU A 56 -7.97 7.73 -17.87
C LEU A 56 -7.03 8.40 -18.87
N LYS A 57 -7.15 8.15 -20.17
CA LYS A 57 -6.20 8.56 -21.23
C LYS A 57 -5.94 10.06 -21.28
N ASP A 58 -6.99 10.85 -21.12
CA ASP A 58 -6.93 12.30 -21.25
C ASP A 58 -6.80 13.03 -19.89
N THR A 59 -6.53 12.26 -18.83
CA THR A 59 -6.41 12.83 -17.49
C THR A 59 -4.97 12.81 -17.01
N PHE A 60 -4.49 13.98 -16.54
CA PHE A 60 -3.22 14.10 -15.84
C PHE A 60 -3.42 13.93 -14.34
N PHE A 61 -2.56 13.13 -13.71
CA PHE A 61 -2.49 13.01 -12.25
C PHE A 61 -1.09 13.40 -11.74
N ASP A 62 -1.03 14.24 -10.70
CA ASP A 62 0.25 14.50 -10.03
C ASP A 62 0.80 13.22 -9.38
N VAL A 63 -0.10 12.35 -8.90
CA VAL A 63 0.27 11.09 -8.25
C VAL A 63 -0.70 9.98 -8.63
N VAL A 64 -0.17 8.81 -8.94
CA VAL A 64 -0.90 7.54 -8.99
C VAL A 64 -0.50 6.71 -7.77
N ALA A 65 -1.44 6.46 -6.86
CA ALA A 65 -1.28 5.61 -5.70
C ALA A 65 -1.96 4.25 -5.96
N ASP A 66 -1.17 3.27 -6.40
CA ASP A 66 -1.68 1.93 -6.72
C ASP A 66 -1.62 1.01 -5.50
N ILE A 67 -2.77 0.86 -4.85
CA ILE A 67 -2.94 0.10 -3.62
C ILE A 67 -3.40 -1.34 -3.91
N THR A 68 -4.04 -1.56 -5.07
CA THR A 68 -4.73 -2.81 -5.37
C THR A 68 -4.10 -3.64 -6.50
N ALA A 69 -2.84 -3.40 -6.83
CA ALA A 69 -2.09 -4.27 -7.73
C ALA A 69 -1.58 -5.50 -6.96
N TYR A 70 -1.98 -6.68 -7.37
CA TYR A 70 -1.58 -7.95 -6.76
C TYR A 70 -0.63 -8.77 -7.62
N ASN A 71 -0.72 -8.66 -8.95
CA ASN A 71 0.09 -9.41 -9.91
C ASN A 71 0.53 -8.53 -11.09
N ASP A 72 1.29 -9.10 -12.01
CA ASP A 72 1.82 -8.41 -13.19
C ASP A 72 0.72 -7.90 -14.14
N ASN A 73 -0.35 -8.68 -14.35
CA ASN A 73 -1.45 -8.27 -15.20
C ASN A 73 -2.18 -7.04 -14.65
N ASP A 74 -2.31 -6.95 -13.31
CA ASP A 74 -2.86 -5.76 -12.66
C ASP A 74 -2.09 -4.49 -13.06
N ILE A 75 -0.77 -4.59 -13.15
CA ILE A 75 0.10 -3.47 -13.54
C ILE A 75 0.04 -3.22 -15.04
N ILE A 76 0.17 -4.29 -15.85
CA ILE A 76 0.25 -4.19 -17.31
C ILE A 76 -1.00 -3.52 -17.87
N ASP A 77 -2.16 -4.00 -17.46
CA ASP A 77 -3.44 -3.48 -17.93
C ASP A 77 -3.68 -2.05 -17.46
N PHE A 78 -3.42 -1.78 -16.16
CA PHE A 78 -3.67 -0.47 -15.60
C PHE A 78 -2.75 0.61 -16.18
N VAL A 79 -1.42 0.36 -16.24
CA VAL A 79 -0.46 1.34 -16.78
C VAL A 79 -0.73 1.63 -18.27
N ARG A 80 -1.17 0.63 -19.03
CA ARG A 80 -1.58 0.82 -20.45
C ARG A 80 -2.73 1.81 -20.59
N GLU A 81 -3.64 1.85 -19.63
CA GLU A 81 -4.84 2.70 -19.64
C GLU A 81 -4.62 4.09 -19.01
N LEU A 82 -3.52 4.30 -18.30
CA LEU A 82 -3.18 5.61 -17.75
C LEU A 82 -2.86 6.62 -18.87
N GLY A 83 -3.26 7.88 -18.63
CA GLY A 83 -2.76 9.04 -19.35
C GLY A 83 -1.38 9.44 -18.81
N SER A 84 -1.14 10.75 -18.68
CA SER A 84 0.10 11.28 -18.11
C SER A 84 0.01 11.41 -16.58
N PHE A 85 1.14 11.17 -15.92
CA PHE A 85 1.28 11.36 -14.48
C PHE A 85 2.71 11.78 -14.13
N ASP A 86 2.89 12.35 -12.94
CA ASP A 86 4.20 12.83 -12.46
C ASP A 86 4.88 11.79 -11.57
N GLN A 87 4.14 11.14 -10.65
CA GLN A 87 4.68 10.13 -9.74
C GLN A 87 3.79 8.89 -9.68
N TYR A 88 4.43 7.73 -9.54
CA TYR A 88 3.72 6.46 -9.30
C TYR A 88 4.21 5.82 -8.00
N ILE A 89 3.30 5.54 -7.09
CA ILE A 89 3.57 4.89 -5.81
C ILE A 89 2.77 3.59 -5.75
N MET A 90 3.45 2.45 -5.74
CA MET A 90 2.84 1.13 -5.57
C MET A 90 2.95 0.67 -4.12
N ILE A 91 1.86 0.17 -3.56
CA ILE A 91 1.90 -0.57 -2.29
C ILE A 91 2.08 -2.06 -2.59
N SER A 92 3.32 -2.50 -2.38
CA SER A 92 3.71 -3.91 -2.41
C SER A 92 3.54 -4.54 -1.02
N SER A 93 4.41 -5.45 -0.61
CA SER A 93 4.36 -6.12 0.69
C SER A 93 5.72 -6.66 1.09
N SER A 94 6.00 -6.74 2.38
CA SER A 94 7.15 -7.49 2.90
C SER A 94 7.10 -9.00 2.61
N ALA A 95 5.95 -9.51 2.15
CA ALA A 95 5.80 -10.90 1.72
C ALA A 95 6.65 -11.29 0.49
N VAL A 96 7.26 -10.31 -0.19
CA VAL A 96 8.22 -10.54 -1.27
C VAL A 96 9.57 -11.12 -0.80
N TYR A 97 9.84 -11.04 0.52
CA TYR A 97 11.06 -11.57 1.10
C TYR A 97 10.88 -12.99 1.63
N PRO A 98 11.88 -13.86 1.46
CA PRO A 98 11.83 -15.22 1.98
C PRO A 98 11.83 -15.25 3.52
N GLU A 99 11.23 -16.27 4.11
CA GLU A 99 11.16 -16.41 5.57
C GLU A 99 12.51 -16.71 6.23
N TYR A 100 13.49 -17.18 5.46
CA TYR A 100 14.84 -17.49 5.93
C TYR A 100 15.85 -16.36 5.76
N GLY A 101 15.40 -15.20 5.23
CA GLY A 101 16.27 -14.06 4.98
C GLY A 101 16.81 -13.43 6.27
N VAL A 102 18.02 -12.87 6.17
CA VAL A 102 18.64 -12.14 7.27
C VAL A 102 17.94 -10.80 7.46
N GLN A 103 17.47 -10.55 8.66
CA GLN A 103 16.82 -9.29 9.01
C GLN A 103 17.82 -8.30 9.64
N PRO A 104 17.64 -7.00 9.42
CA PRO A 104 16.56 -6.35 8.66
C PRO A 104 16.76 -6.53 7.14
N PHE A 105 15.65 -6.74 6.41
CA PHE A 105 15.70 -6.76 4.96
C PHE A 105 16.05 -5.38 4.42
N LEU A 106 16.97 -5.33 3.46
CA LEU A 106 17.34 -4.13 2.72
C LEU A 106 16.57 -4.08 1.39
N GLU A 107 16.66 -2.97 0.70
CA GLU A 107 15.97 -2.76 -0.58
C GLU A 107 16.46 -3.73 -1.66
N GLU A 108 17.76 -4.02 -1.65
CA GLU A 108 18.45 -4.95 -2.52
C GLU A 108 18.40 -6.41 -2.05
N SER A 109 17.81 -6.69 -0.87
CA SER A 109 17.66 -8.05 -0.38
C SER A 109 16.95 -8.93 -1.39
N GLU A 110 17.37 -10.18 -1.48
CA GLU A 110 16.77 -11.17 -2.36
C GLU A 110 15.26 -11.25 -2.15
N LYS A 111 14.52 -11.27 -3.26
CA LYS A 111 13.07 -11.48 -3.29
C LYS A 111 12.80 -12.85 -3.88
N SER A 112 12.08 -13.67 -3.14
CA SER A 112 11.74 -15.03 -3.57
C SER A 112 10.47 -15.52 -2.88
N GLU A 113 10.07 -16.73 -3.21
CA GLU A 113 8.92 -17.38 -2.60
C GLU A 113 9.05 -17.42 -1.07
N ASN A 114 7.94 -17.14 -0.41
CA ASN A 114 7.79 -17.27 1.03
C ASN A 114 6.69 -18.30 1.32
N LYS A 115 7.04 -19.41 1.96
CA LYS A 115 6.13 -20.54 2.20
C LYS A 115 4.87 -20.19 2.99
N PHE A 116 4.89 -19.10 3.77
CA PHE A 116 3.72 -18.67 4.56
C PHE A 116 2.74 -17.84 3.74
N TRP A 117 3.19 -17.24 2.62
CA TRP A 117 2.38 -16.36 1.80
C TRP A 117 1.97 -16.94 0.45
N GLY A 118 2.55 -18.11 0.07
CA GLY A 118 2.25 -18.78 -1.19
C GLY A 118 2.41 -17.86 -2.40
N SER A 119 1.47 -17.91 -3.34
CA SER A 119 1.53 -17.08 -4.55
C SER A 119 1.43 -15.58 -4.28
N TYR A 120 0.88 -15.15 -3.14
CA TYR A 120 0.76 -13.72 -2.85
C TYR A 120 2.11 -12.97 -2.91
N GLY A 121 3.18 -13.56 -2.35
CA GLY A 121 4.52 -12.98 -2.39
C GLY A 121 5.10 -12.96 -3.80
N THR A 122 5.04 -14.08 -4.52
CA THR A 122 5.56 -14.19 -5.89
C THR A 122 4.78 -13.35 -6.89
N ASP A 123 3.47 -13.23 -6.74
CA ASP A 123 2.62 -12.37 -7.56
C ASP A 123 2.98 -10.89 -7.35
N LYS A 124 3.25 -10.47 -6.09
CA LYS A 124 3.75 -9.11 -5.81
C LYS A 124 5.13 -8.88 -6.41
N ILE A 125 6.03 -9.87 -6.41
CA ILE A 125 7.34 -9.75 -7.09
C ILE A 125 7.15 -9.54 -8.60
N ALA A 126 6.24 -10.29 -9.21
CA ALA A 126 5.91 -10.13 -10.62
C ALA A 126 5.33 -8.75 -10.92
N ALA A 127 4.44 -8.24 -10.06
CA ALA A 127 3.88 -6.88 -10.17
C ALA A 127 4.96 -5.80 -10.07
N GLU A 128 5.89 -5.89 -9.11
CA GLU A 128 7.02 -4.95 -8.97
C GLU A 128 7.88 -4.91 -10.23
N LYS A 129 8.21 -6.10 -10.78
CA LYS A 129 8.99 -6.21 -12.00
C LYS A 129 8.27 -5.58 -13.19
N ALA A 130 6.99 -5.94 -13.38
CA ALA A 130 6.17 -5.39 -14.46
C ALA A 130 6.03 -3.86 -14.38
N LEU A 131 5.98 -3.30 -13.16
CA LEU A 131 5.94 -1.85 -12.94
C LEU A 131 7.26 -1.19 -13.35
N LEU A 132 8.40 -1.65 -12.86
CA LEU A 132 9.71 -1.05 -13.14
C LEU A 132 10.12 -1.13 -14.62
N GLU A 133 9.63 -2.13 -15.35
CA GLU A 133 9.80 -2.22 -16.81
C GLU A 133 9.05 -1.10 -17.57
N ARG A 134 7.98 -0.54 -16.98
CA ARG A 134 7.09 0.45 -17.61
C ARG A 134 7.24 1.84 -17.04
N VAL A 135 7.52 1.93 -15.74
CA VAL A 135 7.65 3.18 -14.98
C VAL A 135 8.94 3.11 -14.16
N LYS A 136 10.05 3.55 -14.76
CA LYS A 136 11.40 3.38 -14.18
C LYS A 136 11.57 4.06 -12.82
N ASP A 137 10.93 5.21 -12.63
CA ASP A 137 11.04 6.02 -11.42
C ASP A 137 9.85 5.81 -10.46
N ALA A 138 9.21 4.64 -10.52
CA ALA A 138 8.13 4.29 -9.60
C ALA A 138 8.67 4.03 -8.19
N TYR A 139 7.92 4.49 -7.19
CA TYR A 139 8.17 4.18 -5.78
C TYR A 139 7.42 2.91 -5.41
N ILE A 140 8.13 1.97 -4.80
CA ILE A 140 7.56 0.69 -4.34
C ILE A 140 7.70 0.62 -2.83
N LEU A 141 6.56 0.64 -2.12
CA LEU A 141 6.52 0.52 -0.67
C LEU A 141 6.17 -0.92 -0.29
N ARG A 142 7.00 -1.55 0.55
CA ARG A 142 6.84 -2.94 1.01
C ARG A 142 6.54 -2.97 2.51
N PRO A 143 5.33 -2.51 2.92
CA PRO A 143 5.00 -2.46 4.32
C PRO A 143 4.94 -3.88 4.93
N PRO A 144 5.27 -4.00 6.23
CA PRO A 144 4.97 -5.19 7.01
C PRO A 144 3.47 -5.24 7.33
N TYR A 145 3.07 -5.84 8.44
CA TYR A 145 1.66 -5.89 8.85
C TYR A 145 1.10 -4.49 9.06
N LEU A 146 0.31 -4.02 8.08
CA LEU A 146 -0.43 -2.76 8.23
C LEU A 146 -1.57 -2.93 9.24
N TYR A 147 -1.74 -1.95 10.12
CA TYR A 147 -2.79 -1.92 11.11
C TYR A 147 -3.38 -0.51 11.26
N GLY A 148 -4.47 -0.39 11.99
CA GLY A 148 -5.10 0.88 12.32
C GLY A 148 -6.57 0.93 11.93
N PRO A 149 -7.17 2.13 11.96
CA PRO A 149 -8.60 2.32 11.67
C PRO A 149 -9.00 1.75 10.31
N MET A 150 -10.22 1.24 10.22
CA MET A 150 -10.80 0.61 9.02
C MET A 150 -10.17 -0.74 8.62
N ASN A 151 -9.27 -1.31 9.43
CA ASN A 151 -8.74 -2.64 9.17
C ASN A 151 -9.89 -3.66 9.17
N ASN A 152 -10.00 -4.40 8.07
CA ASN A 152 -11.02 -5.44 7.92
C ASN A 152 -10.55 -6.83 8.39
N VAL A 153 -9.32 -6.93 8.88
CA VAL A 153 -8.77 -8.16 9.48
C VAL A 153 -8.78 -8.02 10.99
N TYR A 154 -9.55 -8.89 11.66
CA TYR A 154 -9.62 -8.94 13.11
C TYR A 154 -8.36 -9.58 13.69
N ARG A 155 -7.29 -8.83 13.78
CA ARG A 155 -5.96 -9.26 14.21
C ARG A 155 -5.51 -8.49 15.45
N GLU A 156 -5.05 -7.26 15.31
CA GLU A 156 -4.68 -6.40 16.44
C GLU A 156 -5.90 -6.03 17.29
N ALA A 157 -7.04 -5.85 16.70
CA ALA A 157 -8.30 -5.59 17.40
C ALA A 157 -8.66 -6.73 18.37
N PHE A 158 -8.38 -7.98 18.00
CA PHE A 158 -8.56 -9.13 18.90
C PHE A 158 -7.78 -8.98 20.20
N VAL A 159 -6.53 -8.53 20.13
CA VAL A 159 -5.67 -8.34 21.31
C VAL A 159 -6.20 -7.21 22.18
N PHE A 160 -6.62 -6.10 21.56
CA PHE A 160 -7.21 -4.97 22.29
C PHE A 160 -8.54 -5.35 22.95
N ASP A 161 -9.40 -6.07 22.28
CA ASP A 161 -10.67 -6.54 22.84
C ASP A 161 -10.44 -7.53 24.01
N CYS A 162 -9.43 -8.39 23.92
CA CYS A 162 -9.05 -9.24 25.03
C CYS A 162 -8.57 -8.42 26.22
N ALA A 163 -7.72 -7.43 26.01
CA ALA A 163 -7.20 -6.57 27.06
C ALA A 163 -8.32 -5.75 27.75
N LEU A 164 -9.24 -5.18 26.97
CA LEU A 164 -10.38 -4.41 27.48
C LEU A 164 -11.38 -5.25 28.27
N ALA A 165 -11.52 -6.53 27.91
CA ALA A 165 -12.43 -7.46 28.55
C ALA A 165 -11.76 -8.30 29.68
N ASP A 166 -10.51 -8.02 30.01
CA ASP A 166 -9.68 -8.82 30.92
C ASP A 166 -9.69 -10.33 30.57
N ARG A 167 -9.69 -10.62 29.27
CA ARG A 167 -9.77 -11.97 28.71
C ARG A 167 -8.39 -12.48 28.33
N LYS A 168 -8.03 -13.66 28.82
CA LYS A 168 -6.78 -14.34 28.45
C LYS A 168 -6.85 -14.83 27.01
N PHE A 169 -5.72 -14.85 26.31
CA PHE A 169 -5.55 -15.47 25.00
C PHE A 169 -4.21 -16.21 24.93
N TYR A 170 -4.11 -17.15 23.99
CA TYR A 170 -2.88 -17.92 23.80
C TYR A 170 -1.86 -17.12 22.99
N LEU A 171 -0.63 -17.06 23.49
CA LEU A 171 0.52 -16.58 22.72
C LEU A 171 1.14 -17.74 21.94
N PRO A 172 1.52 -17.53 20.67
CA PRO A 172 2.27 -18.53 19.92
C PRO A 172 3.59 -18.88 20.61
N LYS A 173 3.89 -20.17 20.75
CA LYS A 173 5.09 -20.70 21.42
C LYS A 173 5.25 -20.10 22.83
N ASP A 174 6.40 -19.46 23.07
CA ASP A 174 6.78 -18.82 24.34
C ASP A 174 6.54 -17.30 24.35
N GLY A 175 5.94 -16.73 23.30
CA GLY A 175 5.71 -15.29 23.15
C GLY A 175 6.93 -14.48 22.73
N SER A 176 8.07 -15.11 22.44
CA SER A 176 9.30 -14.42 22.02
C SER A 176 9.29 -13.96 20.57
N MET A 177 8.31 -14.40 19.78
CA MET A 177 8.21 -14.05 18.35
C MET A 177 7.98 -12.54 18.20
N LYS A 178 8.85 -11.89 17.43
CA LYS A 178 8.72 -10.47 17.09
C LYS A 178 7.95 -10.33 15.77
N LEU A 179 6.91 -9.50 15.78
CA LEU A 179 6.17 -9.09 14.59
C LEU A 179 6.36 -7.60 14.39
N GLN A 180 6.60 -7.20 13.16
CA GLN A 180 6.67 -5.79 12.80
C GLN A 180 5.32 -5.32 12.32
N PHE A 181 4.79 -4.29 12.96
CA PHE A 181 3.55 -3.61 12.56
C PHE A 181 3.88 -2.21 12.07
N PHE A 182 3.06 -1.73 11.12
CA PHE A 182 3.18 -0.38 10.59
C PHE A 182 1.79 0.26 10.51
N HIS A 183 1.63 1.43 11.14
CA HIS A 183 0.33 2.07 11.20
C HIS A 183 -0.02 2.70 9.85
N VAL A 184 -1.27 2.53 9.38
CA VAL A 184 -1.72 3.03 8.08
C VAL A 184 -1.58 4.55 7.93
N LYS A 185 -1.69 5.31 9.02
CA LYS A 185 -1.43 6.76 9.03
C LYS A 185 0.02 7.09 8.70
N ASP A 186 0.96 6.30 9.20
CA ASP A 186 2.38 6.54 8.94
C ASP A 186 2.75 6.14 7.51
N LEU A 187 2.07 5.15 6.93
CA LEU A 187 2.14 4.89 5.49
C LEU A 187 1.72 6.13 4.67
N CYS A 188 0.60 6.77 5.03
CA CYS A 188 0.15 7.98 4.35
C CYS A 188 1.15 9.14 4.50
N ARG A 189 1.72 9.33 5.70
CA ARG A 189 2.75 10.33 5.94
C ARG A 189 4.01 10.09 5.11
N LEU A 190 4.46 8.84 5.02
CA LEU A 190 5.58 8.47 4.15
C LEU A 190 5.26 8.79 2.68
N MET A 191 4.06 8.42 2.21
CA MET A 191 3.63 8.78 0.85
C MET A 191 3.65 10.29 0.65
N GLU A 192 3.21 11.09 1.62
CA GLU A 192 3.24 12.56 1.56
C GLU A 192 4.66 13.10 1.45
N VAL A 193 5.62 12.57 2.22
CA VAL A 193 7.04 12.91 2.12
C VAL A 193 7.59 12.59 0.73
N ILE A 194 7.32 11.39 0.21
CA ILE A 194 7.73 10.99 -1.14
C ILE A 194 7.16 11.94 -2.21
N ILE A 195 5.88 12.27 -2.11
CA ILE A 195 5.20 13.18 -3.05
C ILE A 195 5.79 14.59 -3.01
N LYS A 196 6.20 15.04 -1.83
CA LYS A 196 6.74 16.39 -1.64
C LYS A 196 8.19 16.48 -2.06
N ASP A 197 9.02 15.58 -1.57
CA ASP A 197 10.47 15.70 -1.64
C ASP A 197 11.05 15.01 -2.89
N LYS A 198 10.27 14.12 -3.54
CA LYS A 198 10.67 13.37 -4.75
C LYS A 198 12.08 12.78 -4.62
N PRO A 199 12.38 12.03 -3.55
CA PRO A 199 13.70 11.46 -3.40
C PRO A 199 14.02 10.60 -4.61
N GLN A 200 15.30 10.33 -4.87
CA GLN A 200 15.67 9.41 -5.94
C GLN A 200 14.88 8.10 -5.76
N ALA A 201 14.20 7.65 -6.80
CA ALA A 201 13.34 6.48 -6.73
C ALA A 201 14.18 5.27 -6.30
N VAL A 202 13.83 4.75 -5.14
CA VAL A 202 14.37 3.53 -4.54
C VAL A 202 13.21 2.76 -3.94
N SER A 203 13.36 1.45 -3.86
CA SER A 203 12.38 0.62 -3.18
C SER A 203 12.50 0.83 -1.67
N TYR A 204 11.51 1.42 -1.03
CA TYR A 204 11.53 1.66 0.43
C TYR A 204 11.07 0.42 1.19
N THR A 205 12.01 -0.29 1.80
CA THR A 205 11.75 -1.47 2.64
C THR A 205 11.88 -1.19 4.13
N HIS A 206 12.63 -0.14 4.50
CA HIS A 206 12.88 0.22 5.89
C HIS A 206 11.88 1.27 6.39
N LEU A 207 10.70 0.79 6.75
CA LEU A 207 9.79 1.57 7.59
C LEU A 207 10.17 1.28 9.06
N ARG A 208 11.28 1.86 9.53
CA ARG A 208 11.64 1.80 10.95
C ARG A 208 10.68 2.67 11.73
N ALA A 209 9.91 2.06 12.62
CA ALA A 209 9.15 2.76 13.65
C ALA A 209 10.05 3.34 14.76
N HIS A 210 11.33 3.61 14.48
CA HIS A 210 12.31 3.91 15.54
C HIS A 210 12.59 5.40 15.80
N GLU A 211 12.03 6.32 15.01
CA GLU A 211 12.35 7.74 15.20
C GLU A 211 11.23 8.57 15.88
N THR A 212 10.12 7.96 16.24
CA THR A 212 9.02 8.69 16.90
C THR A 212 8.98 8.56 18.43
N SER A 213 9.93 7.90 19.05
CA SER A 213 9.92 7.68 20.52
C SER A 213 10.98 8.47 21.31
N GLN A 214 11.70 9.42 20.70
CA GLN A 214 12.67 10.26 21.41
C GLN A 214 12.30 11.74 21.53
N ASP A 215 11.15 12.17 20.99
CA ASP A 215 10.70 13.56 21.08
C ASP A 215 9.31 13.71 21.73
N LEU A 216 9.02 12.93 22.76
CA LEU A 216 7.89 13.18 23.65
C LEU A 216 8.37 13.19 25.10
#